data_721ca1d1985fbfd3c8c49da996a59931
#
_entry.id   721ca1d1985fbfd3c8c49da996a59931
#
_cell.length_a   1.000
_cell.length_b   1.000
_cell.length_c   1.000
_cell.angle_alpha   90.00
_cell.angle_beta   90.00
_cell.angle_gamma   90.00
#
_symmetry.space_group_name_H-M   'P 1'
#
loop_
_entity.id
_entity.type
_entity.pdbx_description
1 polymer ?
#
loop_
_entity_poly.entity_id
_entity_poly.type
_entity_poly.pdbx_seq_one_letter_code
_entity_poly.pdbx_strand_id
1 'polypeptide(L)'
;WGDIWFVKKNRPVMVRTDGTVDYELNHENHALKLNGGASDITKTSYGGNAMSEIPLIWVKRWTQNNYHFVVFCEEQYDDTYKAYAHTDADGNVLPVTYFPMYEGSVVNSRMRSLSGLTPTASMTDEQETTAAKQNGDRWDKQSFSEINLMYEMCTMITCSTNSQGKFGNGNSQSDNFLQTGTLNGKGQFFGYTSTTQAVKVFYCENFFANYWKRLRGLLLINGVYHVKAVPPYN
;
A
#
# COMPACT_ATOMS: atom_id res chain seq x y z
N TRP A 1 -7.34 -12.12 13.78
CA TRP A 1 -7.39 -11.36 12.50
C TRP A 1 -7.53 -12.29 11.29
N GLY A 2 -6.92 -13.47 11.31
CA GLY A 2 -6.89 -14.41 10.18
C GLY A 2 -8.25 -14.85 9.63
N ASP A 3 -9.35 -14.65 10.36
CA ASP A 3 -10.68 -15.00 9.91
C ASP A 3 -11.42 -13.90 9.16
N ILE A 4 -10.87 -12.69 9.13
CA ILE A 4 -11.44 -11.57 8.39
C ILE A 4 -11.18 -11.77 6.89
N TRP A 5 -12.24 -11.73 6.08
CA TRP A 5 -12.19 -12.12 4.67
C TRP A 5 -11.16 -11.33 3.84
N PHE A 6 -11.02 -10.01 4.03
CA PHE A 6 -10.05 -9.22 3.29
C PHE A 6 -8.60 -9.48 3.75
N VAL A 7 -8.40 -9.95 4.99
CA VAL A 7 -7.10 -10.42 5.47
C VAL A 7 -6.72 -11.73 4.78
N LYS A 8 -7.68 -12.68 4.70
CA LYS A 8 -7.46 -13.98 4.03
C LYS A 8 -7.22 -13.86 2.53
N LYS A 9 -7.88 -12.90 1.88
CA LYS A 9 -7.80 -12.69 0.43
C LYS A 9 -6.62 -11.79 0.00
N ASN A 10 -5.96 -11.12 0.94
CA ASN A 10 -4.78 -10.31 0.64
C ASN A 10 -3.58 -11.19 0.30
N ARG A 11 -2.89 -10.90 -0.80
CA ARG A 11 -1.79 -11.72 -1.32
C ARG A 11 -0.54 -10.90 -1.65
N PRO A 12 0.67 -11.39 -1.32
CA PRO A 12 1.92 -10.81 -1.79
C PRO A 12 2.22 -11.33 -3.20
N VAL A 13 2.34 -10.45 -4.18
CA VAL A 13 2.49 -10.83 -5.60
C VAL A 13 3.60 -10.05 -6.29
N MET A 14 4.17 -10.65 -7.34
CA MET A 14 4.99 -9.92 -8.32
C MET A 14 4.10 -9.50 -9.48
N VAL A 15 4.02 -8.19 -9.75
CA VAL A 15 3.19 -7.59 -10.79
C VAL A 15 4.08 -7.04 -11.88
N ARG A 16 3.83 -7.43 -13.14
CA ARG A 16 4.55 -6.94 -14.32
C ARG A 16 4.14 -5.50 -14.66
N THR A 17 4.92 -4.84 -15.48
CA THR A 17 4.67 -3.45 -15.90
C THR A 17 3.36 -3.27 -16.66
N ASP A 18 2.83 -4.30 -17.30
CA ASP A 18 1.50 -4.29 -17.93
C ASP A 18 0.33 -4.41 -16.93
N GLY A 19 0.63 -4.57 -15.63
CA GLY A 19 -0.35 -4.72 -14.56
C GLY A 19 -0.79 -6.16 -14.30
N THR A 20 -0.25 -7.15 -15.02
CA THR A 20 -0.57 -8.56 -14.80
C THR A 20 0.23 -9.14 -13.63
N VAL A 21 -0.41 -10.02 -12.85
CA VAL A 21 0.29 -10.82 -11.83
C VAL A 21 1.12 -11.89 -12.51
N ASP A 22 2.43 -11.90 -12.25
CA ASP A 22 3.35 -12.92 -12.76
C ASP A 22 3.32 -14.17 -11.87
N TYR A 23 3.47 -13.98 -10.57
CA TYR A 23 3.37 -15.05 -9.57
C TYR A 23 3.12 -14.52 -8.17
N GLU A 24 2.64 -15.40 -7.32
CA GLU A 24 2.44 -15.15 -5.89
C GLU A 24 3.71 -15.48 -5.11
N LEU A 25 4.06 -14.63 -4.15
CA LEU A 25 5.17 -14.84 -3.24
C LEU A 25 4.77 -15.75 -2.08
N ASN A 26 5.73 -16.42 -1.48
CA ASN A 26 5.49 -17.16 -0.25
C ASN A 26 5.08 -16.17 0.86
N HIS A 27 3.98 -16.49 1.56
CA HIS A 27 3.36 -15.59 2.54
C HIS A 27 4.24 -15.32 3.77
N GLU A 28 5.11 -16.26 4.12
CA GLU A 28 5.98 -16.15 5.29
C GLU A 28 7.42 -15.71 4.93
N ASN A 29 7.84 -15.98 3.68
CA ASN A 29 9.18 -15.62 3.21
C ASN A 29 9.16 -15.16 1.76
N HIS A 30 9.13 -13.87 1.55
CA HIS A 30 9.03 -13.24 0.22
C HIS A 30 10.25 -13.45 -0.68
N ALA A 31 11.39 -13.94 -0.15
CA ALA A 31 12.50 -14.37 -0.98
C ALA A 31 12.16 -15.62 -1.83
N LEU A 32 11.04 -16.25 -1.55
CA LEU A 32 10.53 -17.42 -2.26
C LEU A 32 9.21 -17.09 -2.98
N LYS A 33 8.96 -17.80 -4.06
CA LYS A 33 7.63 -17.94 -4.68
C LYS A 33 6.76 -18.87 -3.84
N LEU A 34 5.44 -18.82 -4.02
CA LEU A 34 4.52 -19.70 -3.31
C LEU A 34 4.86 -21.20 -3.50
N ASN A 35 5.38 -21.58 -4.67
CA ASN A 35 5.82 -22.94 -4.98
C ASN A 35 7.22 -23.31 -4.43
N GLY A 36 7.85 -22.44 -3.64
CA GLY A 36 9.15 -22.66 -3.01
C GLY A 36 10.38 -22.28 -3.85
N GLY A 37 10.23 -21.93 -5.13
CA GLY A 37 11.34 -21.43 -5.95
C GLY A 37 11.78 -20.03 -5.52
N ALA A 38 13.03 -19.62 -5.84
CA ALA A 38 13.53 -18.28 -5.56
C ALA A 38 12.70 -17.20 -6.26
N SER A 39 12.37 -16.13 -5.55
CA SER A 39 11.66 -14.98 -6.11
C SER A 39 12.62 -13.96 -6.73
N ASP A 40 12.06 -12.97 -7.41
CA ASP A 40 12.82 -11.91 -8.08
C ASP A 40 12.76 -10.57 -7.31
N ILE A 41 12.34 -10.57 -6.04
CA ILE A 41 12.13 -9.35 -5.24
C ILE A 41 13.38 -8.47 -5.08
N THR A 42 14.58 -9.02 -5.24
CA THR A 42 15.86 -8.27 -5.17
C THR A 42 16.44 -7.93 -6.54
N LYS A 43 15.83 -8.41 -7.62
CA LYS A 43 16.40 -8.27 -8.98
C LYS A 43 15.92 -6.99 -9.65
N THR A 44 16.77 -5.99 -9.74
CA THR A 44 16.47 -4.73 -10.43
C THR A 44 16.24 -4.89 -11.94
N SER A 45 16.74 -5.97 -12.54
CA SER A 45 16.50 -6.35 -13.94
C SER A 45 15.12 -6.98 -14.19
N TYR A 46 14.41 -7.40 -13.14
CA TYR A 46 13.06 -7.93 -13.27
C TYR A 46 12.09 -6.85 -13.79
N GLY A 47 11.23 -7.20 -14.75
CA GLY A 47 10.29 -6.30 -15.42
C GLY A 47 9.00 -6.01 -14.65
N GLY A 48 9.04 -5.93 -13.31
CA GLY A 48 7.85 -5.70 -12.48
C GLY A 48 8.20 -5.31 -11.05
N ASN A 49 7.20 -5.29 -10.16
CA ASN A 49 7.32 -4.85 -8.78
C ASN A 49 6.66 -5.84 -7.81
N ALA A 50 7.14 -5.88 -6.58
CA ALA A 50 6.50 -6.62 -5.50
C ALA A 50 5.35 -5.79 -4.92
N MET A 51 4.15 -6.32 -4.94
CA MET A 51 2.92 -5.65 -4.56
C MET A 51 2.09 -6.49 -3.59
N SER A 52 1.42 -5.82 -2.69
CA SER A 52 0.35 -6.40 -1.88
C SER A 52 -0.97 -6.22 -2.66
N GLU A 53 -1.58 -7.31 -3.04
CA GLU A 53 -2.88 -7.33 -3.72
C GLU A 53 -3.99 -7.30 -2.69
N ILE A 54 -4.80 -6.25 -2.69
CA ILE A 54 -5.96 -6.09 -1.81
C ILE A 54 -7.23 -6.43 -2.61
N PRO A 55 -8.08 -7.34 -2.12
CA PRO A 55 -9.34 -7.68 -2.78
C PRO A 55 -10.28 -6.47 -2.81
N LEU A 56 -11.24 -6.47 -3.73
CA LEU A 56 -12.27 -5.42 -3.80
C LEU A 56 -13.01 -5.28 -2.47
N ILE A 57 -13.04 -4.05 -1.97
CA ILE A 57 -13.75 -3.68 -0.76
C ILE A 57 -14.69 -2.52 -1.07
N TRP A 58 -15.97 -2.75 -0.91
CA TRP A 58 -17.00 -1.72 -0.90
C TRP A 58 -17.12 -1.15 0.50
N VAL A 59 -17.11 0.19 0.62
CA VAL A 59 -17.08 0.87 1.92
C VAL A 59 -18.23 1.87 2.01
N LYS A 60 -19.01 1.76 3.08
CA LYS A 60 -19.98 2.77 3.48
C LYS A 60 -19.47 3.52 4.69
N ARG A 61 -19.54 4.85 4.64
CA ARG A 61 -19.10 5.75 5.72
C ARG A 61 -20.19 6.74 6.06
N TRP A 62 -20.45 6.93 7.36
CA TRP A 62 -21.35 7.97 7.83
C TRP A 62 -20.97 8.43 9.24
N THR A 63 -21.50 9.57 9.64
CA THR A 63 -21.35 10.10 11.00
C THR A 63 -22.70 10.24 11.63
N GLN A 64 -22.85 9.74 12.85
CA GLN A 64 -24.05 9.87 13.65
C GLN A 64 -23.69 10.03 15.13
N ASN A 65 -24.26 11.01 15.82
CA ASN A 65 -24.02 11.28 17.25
C ASN A 65 -22.52 11.36 17.59
N ASN A 66 -21.74 12.06 16.77
CA ASN A 66 -20.26 12.20 16.88
C ASN A 66 -19.46 10.90 16.74
N TYR A 67 -20.08 9.80 16.33
CA TYR A 67 -19.40 8.56 15.95
C TYR A 67 -19.26 8.46 14.43
N HIS A 68 -18.09 8.03 13.98
CA HIS A 68 -17.82 7.68 12.59
C HIS A 68 -17.99 6.17 12.41
N PHE A 69 -18.86 5.81 11.48
CA PHE A 69 -19.14 4.42 11.14
C PHE A 69 -18.48 4.10 9.80
N VAL A 70 -17.85 2.94 9.74
CA VAL A 70 -17.26 2.38 8.53
C VAL A 70 -17.69 0.92 8.44
N VAL A 71 -18.29 0.54 7.30
CA VAL A 71 -18.71 -0.83 7.03
C VAL A 71 -18.09 -1.29 5.74
N PHE A 72 -17.47 -2.48 5.77
CA PHE A 72 -16.88 -3.14 4.60
C PHE A 72 -17.80 -4.25 4.09
N CYS A 73 -17.96 -4.33 2.77
CA CYS A 73 -18.66 -5.39 2.06
C CYS A 73 -17.83 -5.93 0.90
N GLU A 74 -18.01 -7.21 0.58
CA GLU A 74 -17.43 -7.83 -0.63
C GLU A 74 -18.19 -7.39 -1.90
N GLU A 75 -19.46 -7.04 -1.76
CA GLU A 75 -20.35 -6.62 -2.85
C GLU A 75 -20.97 -5.27 -2.54
N GLN A 76 -21.39 -4.56 -3.58
CA GLN A 76 -22.12 -3.31 -3.44
C GLN A 76 -23.55 -3.61 -2.99
N TYR A 77 -23.84 -3.37 -1.70
CA TYR A 77 -25.17 -3.62 -1.14
C TYR A 77 -26.21 -2.58 -1.60
N ASP A 78 -25.80 -1.30 -1.66
CA ASP A 78 -26.58 -0.18 -2.19
C ASP A 78 -25.66 0.95 -2.67
N ASP A 79 -26.24 2.02 -3.23
CA ASP A 79 -25.48 3.15 -3.78
C ASP A 79 -24.71 3.98 -2.76
N THR A 80 -24.89 3.75 -1.47
CA THR A 80 -24.11 4.41 -0.40
C THR A 80 -22.75 3.75 -0.20
N TYR A 81 -22.56 2.51 -0.66
CA TYR A 81 -21.26 1.84 -0.67
C TYR A 81 -20.44 2.28 -1.87
N LYS A 82 -19.21 2.67 -1.64
CA LYS A 82 -18.26 3.14 -2.66
C LYS A 82 -16.95 2.38 -2.60
N ALA A 83 -16.37 2.09 -3.75
CA ALA A 83 -15.10 1.39 -3.88
C ALA A 83 -14.00 2.35 -4.39
N TYR A 84 -13.84 3.52 -3.79
CA TYR A 84 -12.97 4.60 -4.27
C TYR A 84 -11.51 4.16 -4.47
N ALA A 85 -10.97 3.31 -3.59
CA ALA A 85 -9.61 2.79 -3.71
C ALA A 85 -9.44 1.77 -4.85
N HIS A 86 -10.56 1.30 -5.42
CA HIS A 86 -10.60 0.33 -6.51
C HIS A 86 -11.14 0.92 -7.81
N THR A 87 -11.35 2.23 -7.88
CA THR A 87 -11.91 2.89 -9.06
C THR A 87 -10.78 3.44 -9.93
N ASP A 88 -10.75 3.05 -11.21
CA ASP A 88 -9.78 3.54 -12.19
C ASP A 88 -10.16 4.92 -12.77
N ALA A 89 -9.34 5.45 -13.68
CA ALA A 89 -9.54 6.76 -14.30
C ALA A 89 -10.76 6.83 -15.24
N ASP A 90 -11.23 5.69 -15.70
CA ASP A 90 -12.42 5.56 -16.56
C ASP A 90 -13.70 5.36 -15.74
N GLY A 91 -13.58 5.28 -14.40
CA GLY A 91 -14.68 5.06 -13.48
C GLY A 91 -15.06 3.60 -13.28
N ASN A 92 -14.27 2.65 -13.79
CA ASN A 92 -14.53 1.23 -13.60
C ASN A 92 -14.07 0.78 -12.22
N VAL A 93 -14.86 -0.07 -11.57
CA VAL A 93 -14.47 -0.71 -10.32
C VAL A 93 -13.65 -1.97 -10.63
N LEU A 94 -12.43 -1.99 -10.14
CA LEU A 94 -11.48 -3.07 -10.34
C LEU A 94 -11.63 -4.14 -9.24
N PRO A 95 -11.42 -5.42 -9.57
CA PRO A 95 -11.56 -6.52 -8.60
C PRO A 95 -10.48 -6.52 -7.53
N VAL A 96 -9.39 -5.82 -7.75
CA VAL A 96 -8.25 -5.69 -6.83
C VAL A 96 -7.61 -4.30 -6.93
N THR A 97 -6.92 -3.88 -5.88
CA THR A 97 -5.96 -2.76 -5.92
C THR A 97 -4.62 -3.23 -5.38
N TYR A 98 -3.54 -2.52 -5.74
CA TYR A 98 -2.18 -2.92 -5.42
C TYR A 98 -1.47 -1.87 -4.57
N PHE A 99 -0.92 -2.29 -3.43
CA PHE A 99 -0.05 -1.47 -2.61
C PHE A 99 1.40 -1.92 -2.77
N PRO A 100 2.39 -1.00 -2.81
CA PRO A 100 3.79 -1.41 -2.85
C PRO A 100 4.16 -2.15 -1.57
N MET A 101 4.77 -3.34 -1.70
CA MET A 101 5.30 -4.08 -0.54
C MET A 101 6.50 -3.36 0.07
N TYR A 102 7.23 -2.60 -0.72
CA TYR A 102 8.41 -1.86 -0.33
C TYR A 102 8.29 -0.39 -0.72
N GLU A 103 8.88 0.50 0.07
CA GLU A 103 8.97 1.92 -0.26
C GLU A 103 9.68 2.15 -1.59
N GLY A 104 9.23 3.14 -2.35
CA GLY A 104 9.68 3.40 -3.70
C GLY A 104 11.16 3.77 -3.79
N SER A 105 11.89 3.07 -4.64
CA SER A 105 13.29 3.36 -4.97
C SER A 105 13.43 3.57 -6.48
N VAL A 106 14.05 4.66 -6.92
CA VAL A 106 14.24 4.94 -8.34
C VAL A 106 15.49 4.22 -8.85
N VAL A 107 15.28 3.30 -9.79
CA VAL A 107 16.36 2.56 -10.48
C VAL A 107 16.17 2.76 -11.97
N ASN A 108 17.18 3.29 -12.66
CA ASN A 108 17.14 3.59 -14.09
C ASN A 108 15.89 4.40 -14.48
N SER A 109 15.65 5.49 -13.75
CA SER A 109 14.49 6.41 -13.91
C SER A 109 13.12 5.81 -13.62
N ARG A 110 13.03 4.56 -13.20
CA ARG A 110 11.79 3.86 -12.88
C ARG A 110 11.61 3.69 -11.38
N MET A 111 10.42 4.01 -10.86
CA MET A 111 10.07 3.73 -9.46
C MET A 111 9.89 2.23 -9.27
N ARG A 112 10.57 1.67 -8.28
CA ARG A 112 10.57 0.24 -8.00
C ARG A 112 10.12 -0.04 -6.57
N SER A 113 9.25 -1.04 -6.42
CA SER A 113 8.92 -1.67 -5.13
C SER A 113 9.66 -3.01 -5.08
N LEU A 114 10.91 -2.99 -4.64
CA LEU A 114 11.80 -4.16 -4.53
C LEU A 114 12.56 -4.15 -3.21
N SER A 115 12.96 -5.33 -2.78
CA SER A 115 13.75 -5.56 -1.57
C SER A 115 15.23 -5.21 -1.76
N GLY A 116 15.89 -4.77 -0.68
CA GLY A 116 17.33 -4.51 -0.67
C GLY A 116 17.73 -3.15 -1.28
N LEU A 117 16.77 -2.27 -1.52
CA LEU A 117 17.01 -0.94 -2.06
C LEU A 117 16.90 0.13 -0.96
N THR A 118 17.59 1.24 -1.17
CA THR A 118 17.38 2.45 -0.37
C THR A 118 16.21 3.24 -0.99
N PRO A 119 15.16 3.54 -0.23
CA PRO A 119 14.08 4.38 -0.72
C PRO A 119 14.60 5.74 -1.23
N THR A 120 14.08 6.23 -2.35
CA THR A 120 14.54 7.48 -2.94
C THR A 120 13.79 8.66 -2.31
N ALA A 121 14.55 9.56 -1.70
CA ALA A 121 14.05 10.79 -1.10
C ALA A 121 14.36 12.04 -1.97
N SER A 122 13.93 13.21 -1.50
CA SER A 122 14.25 14.53 -2.09
C SER A 122 13.81 14.71 -3.54
N MET A 123 12.74 14.01 -3.94
CA MET A 123 12.09 14.21 -5.23
C MET A 123 10.94 15.22 -5.14
N THR A 124 10.65 15.88 -6.26
CA THR A 124 9.39 16.64 -6.41
C THR A 124 8.22 15.70 -6.68
N ASP A 125 6.98 16.19 -6.53
CA ASP A 125 5.78 15.42 -6.85
C ASP A 125 5.76 14.94 -8.31
N GLU A 126 6.18 15.82 -9.24
CA GLU A 126 6.27 15.51 -10.66
C GLU A 126 7.32 14.42 -10.96
N GLN A 127 8.49 14.50 -10.32
CA GLN A 127 9.55 13.49 -10.48
C GLN A 127 9.10 12.12 -9.99
N GLU A 128 8.41 12.05 -8.85
CA GLU A 128 7.85 10.80 -8.33
C GLU A 128 6.80 10.22 -9.28
N THR A 129 5.89 11.06 -9.77
CA THR A 129 4.85 10.66 -10.74
C THR A 129 5.48 10.16 -12.04
N THR A 130 6.45 10.89 -12.58
CA THR A 130 7.16 10.50 -13.80
C THR A 130 7.85 9.15 -13.62
N ALA A 131 8.56 8.95 -12.51
CA ALA A 131 9.25 7.70 -12.23
C ALA A 131 8.27 6.52 -12.04
N ALA A 132 7.09 6.75 -11.44
CA ALA A 132 6.04 5.74 -11.33
C ALA A 132 5.50 5.35 -12.70
N LYS A 133 5.17 6.34 -13.55
CA LYS A 133 4.66 6.16 -14.93
C LYS A 133 5.64 5.43 -15.86
N GLN A 134 6.94 5.40 -15.56
CA GLN A 134 7.91 4.57 -16.29
C GLN A 134 7.63 3.05 -16.18
N ASN A 135 6.77 2.62 -15.27
CA ASN A 135 6.28 1.24 -15.23
C ASN A 135 5.10 0.99 -16.17
N GLY A 136 4.43 2.03 -16.67
CA GLY A 136 3.27 1.98 -17.54
C GLY A 136 2.21 2.99 -17.11
N ASP A 137 1.26 3.31 -17.99
CA ASP A 137 0.28 4.39 -17.77
C ASP A 137 -0.64 4.19 -16.56
N ARG A 138 -0.86 2.92 -16.17
CA ARG A 138 -1.66 2.57 -15.00
C ARG A 138 -0.91 2.67 -13.67
N TRP A 139 0.41 2.86 -13.69
CA TRP A 139 1.22 3.00 -12.49
C TRP A 139 1.25 4.45 -12.04
N ASP A 140 1.00 4.68 -10.75
CA ASP A 140 1.06 6.01 -10.13
C ASP A 140 1.52 5.88 -8.67
N LYS A 141 1.61 7.00 -7.99
CA LYS A 141 1.76 7.05 -6.53
C LYS A 141 0.44 6.64 -5.88
N GLN A 142 0.53 6.22 -4.61
CA GLN A 142 -0.66 5.91 -3.82
C GLN A 142 -1.59 7.12 -3.71
N SER A 143 -2.88 6.86 -3.81
CA SER A 143 -3.92 7.87 -3.64
C SER A 143 -4.35 8.01 -2.16
N PHE A 144 -4.99 9.12 -1.84
CA PHE A 144 -5.63 9.31 -0.54
C PHE A 144 -6.66 8.22 -0.24
N SER A 145 -7.45 7.82 -1.23
CA SER A 145 -8.47 6.77 -1.06
C SER A 145 -7.89 5.41 -0.72
N GLU A 146 -6.76 5.05 -1.33
CA GLU A 146 -6.03 3.81 -1.02
C GLU A 146 -5.47 3.85 0.40
N ILE A 147 -4.76 4.91 0.75
CA ILE A 147 -4.17 5.07 2.10
C ILE A 147 -5.27 5.08 3.18
N ASN A 148 -6.38 5.77 2.93
CA ASN A 148 -7.52 5.79 3.86
C ASN A 148 -8.12 4.39 4.04
N LEU A 149 -8.30 3.63 2.94
CA LEU A 149 -8.76 2.24 3.02
C LEU A 149 -7.82 1.39 3.88
N MET A 150 -6.51 1.50 3.69
CA MET A 150 -5.54 0.74 4.48
C MET A 150 -5.61 1.09 5.97
N TYR A 151 -5.75 2.38 6.33
CA TYR A 151 -5.93 2.77 7.74
C TYR A 151 -7.23 2.26 8.33
N GLU A 152 -8.32 2.26 7.58
CA GLU A 152 -9.60 1.70 8.02
C GLU A 152 -9.51 0.17 8.22
N MET A 153 -8.83 -0.54 7.31
CA MET A 153 -8.53 -1.97 7.46
C MET A 153 -7.71 -2.23 8.73
N CYS A 154 -6.66 -1.44 8.98
CA CYS A 154 -5.86 -1.52 10.20
C CYS A 154 -6.69 -1.26 11.45
N THR A 155 -7.55 -0.23 11.43
CA THR A 155 -8.44 0.11 12.55
C THR A 155 -9.40 -1.03 12.85
N MET A 156 -9.96 -1.64 11.82
CA MET A 156 -10.93 -2.75 11.97
C MET A 156 -10.26 -3.98 12.59
N ILE A 157 -9.10 -4.41 12.09
CA ILE A 157 -8.43 -5.62 12.62
C ILE A 157 -7.86 -5.40 14.01
N THR A 158 -7.49 -4.18 14.39
CA THR A 158 -6.89 -3.86 15.69
C THR A 158 -7.89 -3.35 16.72
N CYS A 159 -9.12 -3.03 16.31
CA CYS A 159 -10.11 -2.31 17.13
C CYS A 159 -9.54 -1.03 17.75
N SER A 160 -8.69 -0.30 17.01
CA SER A 160 -7.99 0.89 17.51
C SER A 160 -7.63 1.83 16.37
N THR A 161 -7.79 3.12 16.57
CA THR A 161 -7.25 4.17 15.68
C THR A 161 -5.77 4.46 15.93
N ASN A 162 -5.18 3.90 16.99
CA ASN A 162 -3.75 4.01 17.30
C ASN A 162 -2.97 2.86 16.66
N SER A 163 -2.65 3.01 15.37
CA SER A 163 -1.89 2.01 14.60
C SER A 163 -0.52 1.73 15.22
N GLN A 164 0.18 2.76 15.67
CA GLN A 164 1.50 2.60 16.32
C GLN A 164 1.43 1.81 17.62
N GLY A 165 0.38 2.02 18.42
CA GLY A 165 0.17 1.24 19.65
C GLY A 165 -0.14 -0.24 19.39
N LYS A 166 -0.55 -0.62 18.17
CA LYS A 166 -0.93 -1.99 17.81
C LYS A 166 0.10 -2.70 16.94
N PHE A 167 0.70 -2.00 15.98
CA PHE A 167 1.71 -2.57 15.06
C PHE A 167 3.14 -2.17 15.43
N GLY A 168 3.32 -1.24 16.37
CA GLY A 168 4.62 -0.67 16.71
C GLY A 168 4.87 0.68 16.05
N ASN A 169 5.89 1.39 16.55
CA ASN A 169 6.14 2.78 16.16
C ASN A 169 6.76 2.94 14.76
N GLY A 170 7.29 1.86 14.19
CA GLY A 170 8.08 1.92 12.98
C GLY A 170 9.40 2.69 13.18
N ASN A 171 10.07 3.04 12.11
CA ASN A 171 11.29 3.85 12.13
C ASN A 171 10.96 5.35 12.25
N SER A 172 10.32 5.74 13.36
CA SER A 172 9.72 7.07 13.53
C SER A 172 10.63 8.09 14.23
N GLN A 173 11.75 7.66 14.84
CA GLN A 173 12.66 8.51 15.60
C GLN A 173 14.12 8.33 15.20
N SER A 174 14.38 7.79 14.02
CA SER A 174 15.74 7.60 13.51
C SER A 174 16.01 8.56 12.35
N ASP A 175 17.17 9.20 12.39
CA ASP A 175 17.70 9.94 11.23
C ASP A 175 18.27 9.00 10.15
N ASN A 176 18.40 7.70 10.47
CA ASN A 176 18.84 6.67 9.54
C ASN A 176 17.63 5.96 8.93
N PHE A 177 17.41 6.19 7.66
CA PHE A 177 16.36 5.51 6.92
C PHE A 177 16.71 4.04 6.68
N LEU A 178 15.72 3.17 6.85
CA LEU A 178 15.89 1.73 6.63
C LEU A 178 15.85 1.40 5.14
N GLN A 179 16.72 0.46 4.74
CA GLN A 179 16.58 -0.20 3.45
C GLN A 179 15.32 -1.07 3.43
N THR A 180 14.77 -1.26 2.24
CA THR A 180 13.63 -2.14 2.01
C THR A 180 14.02 -3.62 2.17
N GLY A 181 13.05 -4.46 2.55
CA GLY A 181 13.22 -5.91 2.61
C GLY A 181 13.77 -6.45 3.92
N THR A 182 13.85 -5.62 4.96
CA THR A 182 14.30 -6.05 6.30
C THR A 182 13.33 -7.06 6.94
N LEU A 183 12.08 -7.10 6.47
CA LEU A 183 11.01 -7.97 6.96
C LEU A 183 10.56 -9.04 5.95
N ASN A 184 11.41 -9.44 5.00
CA ASN A 184 11.06 -10.47 3.99
C ASN A 184 10.68 -11.82 4.60
N GLY A 185 11.31 -12.21 5.70
CA GLY A 185 11.02 -13.44 6.43
C GLY A 185 9.93 -13.29 7.49
N LYS A 186 9.08 -12.28 7.38
CA LYS A 186 7.94 -12.03 8.26
C LYS A 186 6.66 -12.05 7.43
N GLY A 187 5.62 -12.66 7.96
CA GLY A 187 4.34 -12.82 7.27
C GLY A 187 3.64 -11.51 6.93
N GLN A 188 2.33 -11.55 6.91
CA GLN A 188 1.48 -10.43 6.51
C GLN A 188 1.57 -9.21 7.44
N PHE A 189 1.81 -9.45 8.73
CA PHE A 189 1.90 -8.42 9.77
C PHE A 189 3.13 -8.62 10.62
N PHE A 190 3.83 -7.53 10.92
CA PHE A 190 4.96 -7.54 11.82
C PHE A 190 5.20 -6.15 12.41
N GLY A 191 5.39 -6.05 13.71
CA GLY A 191 5.65 -4.79 14.35
C GLY A 191 6.33 -4.93 15.71
N TYR A 192 6.90 -3.81 16.16
CA TYR A 192 7.60 -3.68 17.45
C TYR A 192 7.33 -2.35 18.12
N THR A 193 7.53 -2.32 19.42
CA THR A 193 7.51 -1.09 20.23
C THR A 193 8.72 -0.19 20.00
N SER A 194 9.82 -0.70 19.41
CA SER A 194 10.99 0.10 19.05
C SER A 194 10.66 1.17 18.01
N THR A 195 11.34 2.30 18.09
CA THR A 195 11.19 3.45 17.18
C THR A 195 12.22 3.46 16.04
N THR A 196 13.01 2.41 15.91
CA THR A 196 14.11 2.28 14.93
C THR A 196 13.99 1.02 14.06
N GLN A 197 12.83 0.37 14.06
CA GLN A 197 12.60 -0.87 13.32
C GLN A 197 11.48 -0.69 12.30
N ALA A 198 11.56 -1.45 11.20
CA ALA A 198 10.49 -1.55 10.24
C ALA A 198 9.22 -2.16 10.86
N VAL A 199 8.07 -1.75 10.35
CA VAL A 199 6.77 -2.37 10.59
C VAL A 199 6.22 -2.90 9.28
N LYS A 200 5.36 -3.92 9.35
CA LYS A 200 4.68 -4.47 8.19
C LYS A 200 3.19 -4.61 8.47
N VAL A 201 2.38 -4.12 7.56
CA VAL A 201 0.92 -4.29 7.57
C VAL A 201 0.47 -4.71 6.17
N PHE A 202 -0.36 -5.75 6.08
CA PHE A 202 -0.83 -6.28 4.79
C PHE A 202 0.31 -6.47 3.77
N TYR A 203 1.40 -7.09 4.18
CA TYR A 203 2.66 -7.26 3.41
C TYR A 203 3.40 -5.97 3.05
N CYS A 204 2.87 -4.78 3.34
CA CYS A 204 3.53 -3.50 3.07
C CYS A 204 4.51 -3.15 4.19
N GLU A 205 5.81 -3.19 3.89
CA GLU A 205 6.88 -2.78 4.80
C GLU A 205 6.95 -1.26 4.88
N ASN A 206 7.09 -0.72 6.08
CA ASN A 206 7.12 0.72 6.35
C ASN A 206 5.88 1.46 5.78
N PHE A 207 4.68 0.87 5.92
CA PHE A 207 3.46 1.53 5.51
C PHE A 207 3.30 2.91 6.17
N PHE A 208 3.71 3.05 7.42
CA PHE A 208 3.88 4.32 8.12
C PHE A 208 5.28 4.41 8.75
N ALA A 209 5.71 5.64 9.11
CA ALA A 209 7.08 5.97 9.52
C ALA A 209 8.12 5.83 8.39
N ASN A 210 9.41 5.85 8.68
CA ASN A 210 10.54 5.83 7.79
C ASN A 210 10.61 7.06 6.86
N TYR A 211 9.78 7.15 5.82
CA TYR A 211 9.71 8.31 4.90
C TYR A 211 8.34 8.97 4.86
N TRP A 212 8.31 10.27 4.59
CA TRP A 212 7.09 10.97 4.23
C TRP A 212 6.60 10.54 2.86
N LYS A 213 5.28 10.35 2.73
CA LYS A 213 4.64 9.93 1.48
C LYS A 213 3.74 11.02 0.95
N ARG A 214 3.90 11.38 -0.33
CA ARG A 214 2.96 12.24 -1.04
C ARG A 214 1.84 11.40 -1.62
N LEU A 215 0.61 11.89 -1.51
CA LEU A 215 -0.58 11.17 -1.95
C LEU A 215 -1.21 11.87 -3.15
N ARG A 216 -1.69 11.08 -4.09
CA ARG A 216 -2.57 11.58 -5.15
C ARG A 216 -3.96 11.86 -4.59
N GLY A 217 -4.64 12.87 -5.16
CA GLY A 217 -6.00 13.22 -4.77
C GLY A 217 -6.11 13.92 -3.41
N LEU A 218 -5.02 14.35 -2.79
CA LEU A 218 -4.99 15.15 -1.57
C LEU A 218 -4.17 16.41 -1.79
N LEU A 219 -4.79 17.58 -1.61
CA LEU A 219 -4.14 18.87 -1.69
C LEU A 219 -4.44 19.70 -0.43
N LEU A 220 -3.48 20.49 0.01
CA LEU A 220 -3.65 21.50 1.05
C LEU A 220 -3.54 22.89 0.38
N ILE A 221 -4.64 23.60 0.30
CA ILE A 221 -4.71 24.94 -0.32
C ILE A 221 -5.19 25.91 0.75
N ASN A 222 -4.38 26.92 1.06
CA ASN A 222 -4.70 27.95 2.06
C ASN A 222 -5.17 27.37 3.42
N GLY A 223 -4.56 26.26 3.86
CA GLY A 223 -4.90 25.60 5.12
C GLY A 223 -6.14 24.70 5.06
N VAL A 224 -6.76 24.53 3.89
CA VAL A 224 -7.93 23.66 3.68
C VAL A 224 -7.52 22.41 2.89
N TYR A 225 -7.92 21.23 3.38
CA TYR A 225 -7.72 19.98 2.66
C TYR A 225 -8.78 19.81 1.57
N HIS A 226 -8.30 19.56 0.35
CA HIS A 226 -9.12 19.21 -0.80
C HIS A 226 -8.86 17.75 -1.16
N VAL A 227 -9.93 16.96 -1.24
CA VAL A 227 -9.84 15.53 -1.55
C VAL A 227 -10.57 15.25 -2.85
N LYS A 228 -9.86 14.60 -3.79
CA LYS A 228 -10.45 13.96 -4.97
C LYS A 228 -10.36 12.45 -4.77
N ALA A 229 -11.50 11.80 -4.58
CA ALA A 229 -11.55 10.40 -4.12
C ALA A 229 -11.17 9.40 -5.21
N VAL A 230 -11.33 9.74 -6.48
CA VAL A 230 -11.06 8.87 -7.63
C VAL A 230 -10.25 9.59 -8.69
N PRO A 231 -9.44 8.87 -9.50
CA PRO A 231 -8.72 9.46 -10.62
C PRO A 231 -9.68 9.99 -11.72
N PRO A 232 -9.21 10.75 -12.73
CA PRO A 232 -7.84 11.23 -12.84
C PRO A 232 -7.52 12.32 -11.81
N TYR A 233 -6.32 12.30 -11.26
CA TYR A 233 -5.84 13.30 -10.29
C TYR A 233 -5.07 14.40 -11.05
N ASN A 234 -5.78 15.43 -11.44
CA ASN A 234 -5.24 16.59 -12.17
C ASN A 234 -4.95 17.73 -11.20
#